data_c35115737bafa1c505afb37a4c78c8c0
#
_entry.id   c35115737bafa1c505afb37a4c78c8c0
#
_cell.length_a   1.000
_cell.length_b   1.000
_cell.length_c   1.000
_cell.angle_alpha   90.00
_cell.angle_beta   90.00
_cell.angle_gamma   90.00
#
_symmetry.space_group_name_H-M   'P 1'
#
loop_
_entity.id
_entity.type
_entity.pdbx_description
1 polymer ?
#
loop_
_entity_poly.entity_id
_entity_poly.type
_entity_poly.pdbx_seq_one_letter_code
_entity_poly.pdbx_strand_id
1 'polypeptide(L)'
;MKRIISVIVENEHGVLARIVNMFAGRGYNITSLTVAPIPNSEFSRMTIVSEGDPKVFEQIVKQLHKLIPVYKVIESDDFIEKEMAMVKFPIENHLADIDALARSYNGSISNVGEKHVIVSVVDRPVRIDNFLKAIKKFKPIEIVRSGASVIER
;
A
#
# COMPACT_ATOMS: atom_id res chain seq x y z
N MET A 1 -10.01 -10.24 -10.40
CA MET A 1 -9.18 -9.31 -11.19
C MET A 1 -8.77 -8.13 -10.31
N LYS A 2 -7.50 -7.81 -10.28
CA LYS A 2 -6.95 -6.72 -9.47
C LYS A 2 -7.27 -5.36 -10.10
N ARG A 3 -7.75 -4.42 -9.30
CA ARG A 3 -8.05 -3.05 -9.72
C ARG A 3 -7.43 -2.06 -8.74
N ILE A 4 -6.93 -0.96 -9.29
CA ILE A 4 -6.34 0.13 -8.52
C ILE A 4 -7.08 1.42 -8.86
N ILE A 5 -7.51 2.13 -7.83
CA ILE A 5 -8.07 3.47 -8.00
C ILE A 5 -7.45 4.42 -7.00
N SER A 6 -7.35 5.68 -7.41
CA SER A 6 -7.00 6.79 -6.53
C SER A 6 -8.25 7.66 -6.35
N VAL A 7 -8.64 7.91 -5.13
CA VAL A 7 -9.83 8.69 -4.80
C VAL A 7 -9.42 9.92 -4.03
N ILE A 8 -9.82 11.09 -4.52
CA ILE A 8 -9.63 12.36 -3.84
C ILE A 8 -10.91 12.72 -3.12
N VAL A 9 -10.86 12.86 -1.81
CA VAL A 9 -12.01 13.07 -0.96
C VAL A 9 -11.81 14.27 -0.05
N GLU A 10 -12.91 14.87 0.38
CA GLU A 10 -12.87 15.85 1.46
C GLU A 10 -12.38 15.19 2.76
N ASN A 11 -11.52 15.89 3.47
CA ASN A 11 -10.94 15.38 4.73
C ASN A 11 -11.95 15.56 5.88
N GLU A 12 -13.02 14.78 5.85
CA GLU A 12 -14.10 14.80 6.83
C GLU A 12 -14.21 13.48 7.58
N HIS A 13 -14.81 13.53 8.78
CA HIS A 13 -15.08 12.33 9.56
C HIS A 13 -16.04 11.37 8.82
N GLY A 14 -15.72 10.09 8.86
CA GLY A 14 -16.58 9.04 8.32
C GLY A 14 -16.51 8.80 6.82
N VAL A 15 -15.81 9.63 6.04
CA VAL A 15 -15.69 9.44 4.59
C VAL A 15 -14.99 8.12 4.27
N LEU A 16 -13.89 7.84 4.95
CA LEU A 16 -13.14 6.59 4.79
C LEU A 16 -14.04 5.37 5.04
N ALA A 17 -14.78 5.37 6.14
CA ALA A 17 -15.69 4.27 6.48
C ALA A 17 -16.78 4.08 5.42
N ARG A 18 -17.36 5.15 4.90
CA ARG A 18 -18.38 5.08 3.86
C ARG A 18 -17.85 4.44 2.58
N ILE A 19 -16.66 4.83 2.17
CA ILE A 19 -16.03 4.28 0.96
C ILE A 19 -15.67 2.80 1.15
N VAL A 20 -15.04 2.44 2.25
CA VAL A 20 -14.69 1.05 2.56
C VAL A 20 -15.95 0.17 2.61
N ASN A 21 -17.03 0.66 3.20
CA ASN A 21 -18.29 -0.07 3.28
C ASN A 21 -18.94 -0.30 1.90
N MET A 22 -18.72 0.57 0.94
CA MET A 22 -19.21 0.36 -0.42
C MET A 22 -18.56 -0.87 -1.07
N PHE A 23 -17.27 -1.08 -0.83
CA PHE A 23 -16.58 -2.28 -1.31
C PHE A 23 -17.05 -3.52 -0.55
N ALA A 24 -17.05 -3.45 0.77
CA ALA A 24 -17.43 -4.58 1.63
C ALA A 24 -18.88 -5.02 1.39
N GLY A 25 -19.80 -4.08 1.25
CA GLY A 25 -21.22 -4.36 1.04
C GLY A 25 -21.53 -5.05 -0.29
N ARG A 26 -20.60 -5.01 -1.24
CA ARG A 26 -20.75 -5.64 -2.56
C ARG A 26 -19.84 -6.86 -2.74
N GLY A 27 -19.23 -7.34 -1.65
CA GLY A 27 -18.33 -8.48 -1.71
C GLY A 27 -17.03 -8.22 -2.44
N TYR A 28 -16.65 -6.96 -2.62
CA TYR A 28 -15.39 -6.60 -3.26
C TYR A 28 -14.29 -6.48 -2.20
N ASN A 29 -13.23 -7.26 -2.35
CA ASN A 29 -12.17 -7.33 -1.35
C ASN A 29 -11.12 -6.23 -1.54
N ILE A 30 -10.90 -5.42 -0.51
CA ILE A 30 -9.80 -4.45 -0.46
C ILE A 30 -8.55 -5.17 0.05
N THR A 31 -7.51 -5.21 -0.79
CA THR A 31 -6.24 -5.86 -0.45
C THR A 31 -5.21 -4.88 0.08
N SER A 32 -5.34 -3.60 -0.29
CA SER A 32 -4.43 -2.55 0.16
C SER A 32 -5.18 -1.21 0.19
N LEU A 33 -4.95 -0.46 1.24
CA LEU A 33 -5.57 0.86 1.42
C LEU A 33 -4.54 1.80 2.04
N THR A 34 -4.27 2.90 1.34
CA THR A 34 -3.47 3.99 1.89
C THR A 34 -4.26 5.29 1.81
N VAL A 35 -4.12 6.13 2.80
CA VAL A 35 -4.78 7.42 2.83
C VAL A 35 -3.89 8.43 3.54
N ALA A 36 -3.82 9.64 2.97
CA ALA A 36 -3.11 10.75 3.60
C ALA A 36 -3.69 12.08 3.09
N PRO A 37 -3.62 13.13 3.90
CA PRO A 37 -3.98 14.47 3.44
C PRO A 37 -3.11 14.92 2.27
N ILE A 38 -3.71 15.60 1.31
CA ILE A 38 -2.96 16.27 0.23
C ILE A 38 -2.40 17.57 0.80
N PRO A 39 -1.08 17.81 0.67
CA PRO A 39 -0.46 19.02 1.22
C PRO A 39 -1.14 20.30 0.72
N ASN A 40 -1.32 21.26 1.63
CA ASN A 40 -1.92 22.58 1.37
C ASN A 40 -3.32 22.51 0.77
N SER A 41 -4.11 21.52 1.17
CA SER A 41 -5.49 21.37 0.70
C SER A 41 -6.40 20.83 1.80
N GLU A 42 -7.70 20.89 1.56
CA GLU A 42 -8.73 20.31 2.43
C GLU A 42 -9.08 18.88 2.03
N PHE A 43 -8.32 18.31 1.10
CA PHE A 43 -8.57 16.97 0.55
C PHE A 43 -7.58 15.94 1.07
N SER A 44 -8.02 14.70 1.03
CA SER A 44 -7.17 13.53 1.25
C SER A 44 -7.17 12.66 -0.02
N ARG A 45 -6.07 11.97 -0.24
CA ARG A 45 -5.95 10.99 -1.31
C ARG A 45 -5.97 9.59 -0.71
N MET A 46 -6.84 8.75 -1.27
CA MET A 46 -6.89 7.32 -0.95
C MET A 46 -6.43 6.53 -2.16
N THR A 47 -5.54 5.58 -1.95
CA THR A 47 -5.20 4.58 -2.96
C THR A 47 -5.80 3.25 -2.52
N ILE A 48 -6.69 2.70 -3.33
CA ILE A 48 -7.40 1.46 -3.04
C ILE A 48 -6.99 0.41 -4.07
N VAL A 49 -6.44 -0.69 -3.59
CA VAL A 49 -6.17 -1.87 -4.39
C VAL A 49 -7.18 -2.93 -3.99
N SER A 50 -7.93 -3.45 -4.96
CA SER A 50 -9.03 -4.36 -4.70
C SER A 50 -9.12 -5.47 -5.72
N GLU A 51 -9.83 -6.52 -5.39
CA GLU A 51 -10.07 -7.69 -6.24
C GLU A 51 -11.54 -8.07 -6.21
N GLY A 52 -12.07 -8.46 -7.36
CA GLY A 52 -13.43 -8.92 -7.50
C GLY A 52 -13.91 -8.91 -8.94
N ASP A 53 -15.23 -9.02 -9.12
CA ASP A 53 -15.87 -9.00 -10.42
C ASP A 53 -15.76 -7.60 -11.04
N PRO A 54 -15.26 -7.49 -12.29
CA PRO A 54 -15.16 -6.20 -12.98
C PRO A 54 -16.47 -5.42 -13.07
N LYS A 55 -17.61 -6.11 -13.22
CA LYS A 55 -18.93 -5.46 -13.28
C LYS A 55 -19.30 -4.81 -11.96
N VAL A 56 -18.99 -5.46 -10.85
CA VAL A 56 -19.20 -4.93 -9.51
C VAL A 56 -18.31 -3.71 -9.28
N PHE A 57 -17.07 -3.78 -9.73
CA PHE A 57 -16.14 -2.66 -9.65
C PHE A 57 -16.66 -1.42 -10.39
N GLU A 58 -17.19 -1.58 -11.60
CA GLU A 58 -17.78 -0.48 -12.35
C GLU A 58 -18.93 0.19 -11.60
N GLN A 59 -19.78 -0.61 -10.94
CA GLN A 59 -20.87 -0.08 -10.12
C GLN A 59 -20.34 0.70 -8.92
N ILE A 60 -19.29 0.20 -8.27
CA ILE A 60 -18.65 0.90 -7.15
C ILE A 60 -18.10 2.25 -7.61
N VAL A 61 -17.39 2.30 -8.72
CA VAL A 61 -16.85 3.54 -9.28
C VAL A 61 -17.95 4.54 -9.58
N LYS A 62 -19.04 4.10 -10.21
CA LYS A 62 -20.18 4.96 -10.49
C LYS A 62 -20.80 5.55 -9.21
N GLN A 63 -20.90 4.77 -8.16
CA GLN A 63 -21.42 5.23 -6.88
C GLN A 63 -20.46 6.15 -6.15
N LEU A 64 -19.16 5.92 -6.27
CA LEU A 64 -18.15 6.84 -5.73
C LEU A 64 -18.30 8.24 -6.33
N HIS A 65 -18.52 8.33 -7.63
CA HIS A 65 -18.73 9.62 -8.29
C HIS A 65 -19.97 10.38 -7.77
N LYS A 66 -20.92 9.67 -7.19
CA LYS A 66 -22.16 10.27 -6.66
C LYS A 66 -22.06 10.70 -5.20
N LEU A 67 -21.03 10.28 -4.48
CA LEU A 67 -20.83 10.68 -3.09
C LEU A 67 -20.36 12.13 -3.03
N ILE A 68 -21.06 12.93 -2.24
CA ILE A 68 -20.74 14.37 -2.10
C ILE A 68 -19.29 14.60 -1.66
N PRO A 69 -18.76 13.86 -0.64
CA PRO A 69 -17.38 14.06 -0.20
C PRO A 69 -16.31 13.62 -1.21
N VAL A 70 -16.67 12.89 -2.26
CA VAL A 70 -15.74 12.44 -3.29
C VAL A 70 -15.60 13.53 -4.34
N TYR A 71 -14.41 14.11 -4.41
CA TYR A 71 -14.08 15.13 -5.38
C TYR A 71 -13.71 14.54 -6.74
N LYS A 72 -12.90 13.48 -6.74
CA LYS A 72 -12.41 12.87 -7.98
C LYS A 72 -12.07 11.40 -7.76
N VAL A 73 -12.39 10.57 -8.77
CA VAL A 73 -11.94 9.18 -8.85
C VAL A 73 -11.03 9.07 -10.06
N ILE A 74 -9.82 8.58 -9.83
CA ILE A 74 -8.80 8.43 -10.88
C ILE A 74 -8.62 6.95 -11.16
N GLU A 75 -8.93 6.57 -12.39
CA GLU A 75 -8.61 5.26 -12.96
C GLU A 75 -7.57 5.46 -14.03
N SER A 76 -6.55 4.63 -14.07
CA SER A 76 -5.51 4.70 -15.11
C SER A 76 -4.88 3.34 -15.30
N ASP A 77 -4.45 3.08 -16.52
CA ASP A 77 -3.62 1.92 -16.83
C ASP A 77 -2.12 2.24 -16.68
N ASP A 78 -1.79 3.49 -16.38
CA ASP A 78 -0.40 3.96 -16.27
C ASP A 78 -0.12 4.60 -14.93
N PHE A 79 -0.31 3.84 -13.86
CA PHE A 79 0.11 4.23 -12.51
C PHE A 79 1.55 3.84 -12.24
N ILE A 80 2.29 4.74 -11.60
CA ILE A 80 3.52 4.37 -10.91
C ILE A 80 3.14 3.99 -9.49
N GLU A 81 3.48 2.75 -9.09
CA GLU A 81 3.16 2.21 -7.78
C GLU A 81 4.43 2.10 -6.93
N LYS A 82 4.33 2.49 -5.67
CA LYS A 82 5.36 2.26 -4.65
C LYS A 82 4.71 1.80 -3.36
N GLU A 83 5.41 0.90 -2.68
CA GLU A 83 5.03 0.36 -1.38
C GLU A 83 6.26 0.29 -0.49
N MET A 84 6.09 0.50 0.80
CA MET A 84 7.15 0.31 1.79
C MET A 84 6.89 -0.98 2.55
N ALA A 85 7.96 -1.71 2.83
CA ALA A 85 7.95 -2.79 3.82
C ALA A 85 9.05 -2.55 4.85
N MET A 86 8.73 -2.84 6.10
CA MET A 86 9.71 -2.86 7.19
C MET A 86 9.76 -4.27 7.75
N VAL A 87 10.97 -4.75 7.99
CA VAL A 87 11.20 -6.11 8.46
C VAL A 87 12.15 -6.09 9.64
N LYS A 88 11.77 -6.75 10.71
CA LYS A 88 12.61 -6.92 11.90
C LYS A 88 13.24 -8.31 11.89
N PHE A 89 14.55 -8.34 12.06
CA PHE A 89 15.33 -9.58 12.17
C PHE A 89 16.04 -9.65 13.51
N PRO A 90 16.28 -10.87 14.04
CA PRO A 90 17.21 -11.01 15.16
C PRO A 90 18.63 -10.65 14.69
N ILE A 91 19.42 -10.05 15.57
CA ILE A 91 20.84 -9.82 15.31
C ILE A 91 21.54 -11.17 15.40
N GLU A 92 21.99 -11.64 14.26
CA GLU A 92 22.76 -12.86 14.09
C GLU A 92 23.87 -12.60 13.07
N ASN A 93 24.57 -13.66 12.64
CA ASN A 93 25.72 -13.58 11.74
C ASN A 93 25.38 -13.22 10.28
N HIS A 94 24.17 -12.73 10.00
CA HIS A 94 23.68 -12.47 8.64
C HIS A 94 23.46 -11.00 8.31
N LEU A 95 23.97 -10.07 9.15
CA LEU A 95 23.72 -8.64 8.97
C LEU A 95 24.20 -8.13 7.60
N ALA A 96 25.37 -8.56 7.16
CA ALA A 96 25.91 -8.15 5.86
C ALA A 96 25.06 -8.67 4.69
N ASP A 97 24.56 -9.90 4.79
CA ASP A 97 23.71 -10.49 3.75
C ASP A 97 22.35 -9.81 3.70
N ILE A 98 21.77 -9.52 4.85
CA ILE A 98 20.50 -8.79 4.97
C ILE A 98 20.65 -7.38 4.38
N ASP A 99 21.72 -6.66 4.72
CA ASP A 99 22.01 -5.33 4.18
C ASP A 99 22.16 -5.35 2.66
N ALA A 100 22.95 -6.28 2.14
CA ALA A 100 23.15 -6.44 0.70
C ALA A 100 21.83 -6.73 -0.03
N LEU A 101 21.02 -7.62 0.52
CA LEU A 101 19.73 -7.98 -0.05
C LEU A 101 18.78 -6.78 -0.03
N ALA A 102 18.70 -6.05 1.08
CA ALA A 102 17.87 -4.85 1.19
C ALA A 102 18.24 -3.81 0.14
N ARG A 103 19.53 -3.57 -0.06
CA ARG A 103 20.04 -2.62 -1.08
C ARG A 103 19.64 -3.03 -2.50
N SER A 104 19.57 -4.33 -2.78
CA SER A 104 19.11 -4.84 -4.07
C SER A 104 17.65 -4.53 -4.36
N TYR A 105 16.88 -4.21 -3.34
CA TYR A 105 15.45 -3.86 -3.41
C TYR A 105 15.20 -2.40 -3.00
N ASN A 106 16.16 -1.51 -3.23
CA ASN A 106 16.05 -0.07 -2.92
C ASN A 106 15.79 0.19 -1.44
N GLY A 107 16.41 -0.60 -0.58
CA GLY A 107 16.26 -0.49 0.85
C GLY A 107 17.55 -0.26 1.59
N SER A 108 17.42 -0.15 2.90
CA SER A 108 18.56 0.05 3.81
C SER A 108 18.18 -0.37 5.22
N ILE A 109 19.21 -0.47 6.07
CA ILE A 109 19.01 -0.66 7.50
C ILE A 109 18.48 0.64 8.09
N SER A 110 17.30 0.57 8.74
CA SER A 110 16.65 1.71 9.38
C SER A 110 17.00 1.85 10.85
N ASN A 111 17.27 0.74 11.52
CA ASN A 111 17.62 0.73 12.93
C ASN A 111 18.43 -0.51 13.28
N VAL A 112 19.44 -0.34 14.13
CA VAL A 112 20.21 -1.44 14.70
C VAL A 112 20.14 -1.30 16.22
N GLY A 113 19.49 -2.27 16.88
CA GLY A 113 19.44 -2.36 18.33
C GLY A 113 20.39 -3.43 18.86
N GLU A 114 20.30 -3.71 20.14
CA GLU A 114 21.15 -4.74 20.77
C GLU A 114 20.74 -6.16 20.35
N LYS A 115 19.45 -6.38 20.11
CA LYS A 115 18.90 -7.72 19.82
C LYS A 115 18.32 -7.85 18.43
N HIS A 116 17.96 -6.73 17.80
CA HIS A 116 17.23 -6.73 16.54
C HIS A 116 17.78 -5.69 15.57
N VAL A 117 17.59 -5.97 14.29
CA VAL A 117 17.84 -5.02 13.20
C VAL A 117 16.55 -4.83 12.42
N ILE A 118 16.25 -3.60 12.03
CA ILE A 118 15.09 -3.26 11.21
C ILE A 118 15.57 -2.75 9.86
N VAL A 119 15.00 -3.32 8.81
CA VAL A 119 15.29 -2.97 7.42
C VAL A 119 14.02 -2.40 6.79
N SER A 120 14.18 -1.35 6.00
CA SER A 120 13.09 -0.77 5.21
C SER A 120 13.42 -0.84 3.73
N VAL A 121 12.44 -1.23 2.93
CA VAL A 121 12.54 -1.24 1.47
C VAL A 121 11.35 -0.50 0.89
N VAL A 122 11.58 0.23 -0.20
CA VAL A 122 10.53 0.94 -0.95
C VAL A 122 10.68 0.59 -2.42
N ASP A 123 9.69 -0.10 -2.96
CA ASP A 123 9.72 -0.54 -4.35
C ASP A 123 8.30 -0.83 -4.84
N ARG A 124 8.18 -1.29 -6.08
CA ARG A 124 6.90 -1.77 -6.61
C ARG A 124 6.42 -2.97 -5.80
N PRO A 125 5.10 -3.15 -5.64
CA PRO A 125 4.55 -4.25 -4.83
C PRO A 125 5.07 -5.64 -5.23
N VAL A 126 5.26 -5.92 -6.52
CA VAL A 126 5.81 -7.20 -6.97
C VAL A 126 7.25 -7.41 -6.48
N ARG A 127 8.05 -6.36 -6.42
CA ARG A 127 9.41 -6.45 -5.90
C ARG A 127 9.42 -6.59 -4.38
N ILE A 128 8.48 -5.94 -3.69
CA ILE A 128 8.27 -6.17 -2.24
C ILE A 128 7.94 -7.63 -1.99
N ASP A 129 7.04 -8.23 -2.77
CA ASP A 129 6.72 -9.66 -2.65
C ASP A 129 7.97 -10.53 -2.83
N ASN A 130 8.79 -10.22 -3.83
CA ASN A 130 10.04 -10.96 -4.08
C ASN A 130 11.05 -10.79 -2.95
N PHE A 131 11.17 -9.59 -2.40
CA PHE A 131 12.02 -9.33 -1.25
C PHE A 131 11.58 -10.17 -0.05
N LEU A 132 10.27 -10.16 0.26
CA LEU A 132 9.73 -10.91 1.40
C LEU A 132 9.92 -12.41 1.25
N LYS A 133 9.91 -12.95 0.04
CA LYS A 133 10.27 -14.34 -0.23
C LYS A 133 11.76 -14.61 0.01
N ALA A 134 12.61 -13.71 -0.46
CA ALA A 134 14.06 -13.86 -0.36
C ALA A 134 14.58 -13.82 1.08
N ILE A 135 13.92 -13.06 1.96
CA ILE A 135 14.36 -12.90 3.36
C ILE A 135 13.89 -14.01 4.31
N LYS A 136 13.02 -14.92 3.87
CA LYS A 136 12.49 -15.98 4.74
C LYS A 136 13.59 -16.80 5.42
N LYS A 137 14.67 -17.06 4.71
CA LYS A 137 15.82 -17.82 5.25
C LYS A 137 16.50 -17.15 6.45
N PHE A 138 16.33 -15.84 6.61
CA PHE A 138 16.90 -15.10 7.74
C PHE A 138 15.96 -15.01 8.93
N LYS A 139 14.82 -15.69 8.88
CA LYS A 139 13.84 -15.83 9.98
C LYS A 139 13.36 -14.49 10.53
N PRO A 140 12.69 -13.67 9.73
CA PRO A 140 12.16 -12.40 10.19
C PRO A 140 11.17 -12.60 11.34
N ILE A 141 11.22 -11.69 12.31
CA ILE A 141 10.36 -11.71 13.50
C ILE A 141 9.03 -11.01 13.21
N GLU A 142 9.08 -9.91 12.47
CA GLU A 142 7.93 -9.07 12.20
C GLU A 142 8.07 -8.42 10.83
N ILE A 143 6.96 -8.37 10.11
CA ILE A 143 6.87 -7.76 8.78
C ILE A 143 5.71 -6.78 8.78
N VAL A 144 5.97 -5.54 8.37
CA VAL A 144 4.95 -4.50 8.21
C VAL A 144 4.97 -4.03 6.75
N ARG A 145 3.80 -4.01 6.12
CA ARG A 145 3.62 -3.44 4.77
C ARG A 145 2.73 -2.21 4.86
N SER A 146 3.08 -1.17 4.15
CA SER A 146 2.29 0.07 4.11
C SER A 146 1.08 -0.01 3.20
N GLY A 147 1.08 -0.95 2.25
CA GLY A 147 0.18 -0.88 1.11
C GLY A 147 0.72 0.07 0.03
N ALA A 148 0.17 -0.03 -1.16
CA ALA A 148 0.64 0.71 -2.31
C ALA A 148 0.11 2.15 -2.32
N SER A 149 0.98 3.08 -2.68
CA SER A 149 0.60 4.42 -3.13
C SER A 149 0.84 4.50 -4.62
N VAL A 150 -0.03 5.22 -5.33
CA VAL A 150 0.07 5.35 -6.78
C VAL A 150 -0.02 6.79 -7.20
N ILE A 151 0.62 7.09 -8.31
CA ILE A 151 0.48 8.35 -9.02
C ILE A 151 0.38 8.07 -10.52
N GLU A 152 -0.52 8.75 -11.19
CA GLU A 152 -0.65 8.67 -12.64
C GLU A 152 0.54 9.36 -13.32
N ARG A 153 1.07 8.72 -14.36
CA ARG A 153 2.18 9.28 -15.13
C ARG A 153 1.76 10.41 -16.03
#